data_612a4d9bfc29cb69d7a83ea49716a829
#
_entry.id   612a4d9bfc29cb69d7a83ea49716a829
#
_cell.length_a   1.000
_cell.length_b   1.000
_cell.length_c   1.000
_cell.angle_alpha   90.00
_cell.angle_beta   90.00
_cell.angle_gamma   90.00
#
_symmetry.space_group_name_H-M   'P 1'
#
loop_
_entity.id
_entity.type
_entity.pdbx_description
1 polymer ?
#
loop_
_entity_poly.entity_id
_entity_poly.type
_entity_poly.pdbx_seq_one_letter_code
_entity_poly.pdbx_strand_id
1 'polypeptide(L)'
;MTAPPAAPARASVLALLAFLAFVSLGLPDGLLGVAWPSMRGDFGVPLDALGVLAATQTAGYLTASFLSGRLLRVMPIGTVLALSTLAAAAALLGFAAAPAWPALLGFAVLAGLGGGAVDAGLNAYGARHFSARILNWLHACFGVGTTLGPLIVTAVLGAGQGWRWSYVLVGTAQLGLALTFFLTRRRWAGSASAGAAPAPDPARTRDTLRRPVVWLGMLTFFVYTGVEVVAAQWSYSLMTLERGVPPAQAGLAVSLYWGSLMAGRILFGTVAHRVPLVATLRACLVTSVVGALLFWLEPTPSLAVAGLMLIGGALAPVFASLVSLTPGRVGGAHADSAIGFQVAAAGLGGAALTALVGVLSRWGGLEVIGLSVTVLAALLLALYEGFVRVGGEGVGPGQATTGPLGATQVPDRGAG
;
A
#
# COMPACT_ATOMS: atom_id res chain seq x y z
N MET A 1 20.87 -38.46 15.73
CA MET A 1 20.37 -38.38 14.34
C MET A 1 19.68 -37.01 14.18
N THR A 2 20.39 -36.05 13.63
CA THR A 2 19.86 -34.71 13.35
C THR A 2 19.07 -34.79 12.05
N ALA A 3 17.78 -34.37 12.08
CA ALA A 3 16.94 -34.32 10.90
C ALA A 3 17.60 -33.42 9.84
N PRO A 4 17.58 -33.83 8.55
CA PRO A 4 18.16 -33.03 7.49
C PRO A 4 17.43 -31.68 7.35
N PRO A 5 18.12 -30.57 7.03
CA PRO A 5 17.48 -29.29 6.82
C PRO A 5 16.48 -29.40 5.68
N ALA A 6 15.25 -28.91 5.93
CA ALA A 6 14.18 -28.96 4.94
C ALA A 6 14.61 -28.26 3.64
N ALA A 7 14.46 -28.98 2.54
CA ALA A 7 15.03 -28.68 1.24
C ALA A 7 14.71 -27.27 0.71
N PRO A 8 15.67 -26.60 0.07
CA PRO A 8 15.53 -25.23 -0.49
C PRO A 8 14.35 -25.09 -1.47
N ALA A 9 13.91 -26.15 -2.12
CA ALA A 9 12.76 -26.17 -3.03
C ALA A 9 11.40 -25.85 -2.35
N ARG A 10 11.21 -26.21 -1.06
CA ARG A 10 9.95 -25.92 -0.34
C ARG A 10 9.81 -24.45 0.00
N ALA A 11 10.90 -23.81 0.42
CA ALA A 11 10.90 -22.37 0.71
C ALA A 11 10.66 -21.53 -0.56
N SER A 12 11.16 -21.99 -1.72
CA SER A 12 10.98 -21.30 -3.00
C SER A 12 9.53 -21.30 -3.48
N VAL A 13 8.78 -22.40 -3.29
CA VAL A 13 7.35 -22.48 -3.70
C VAL A 13 6.48 -21.57 -2.83
N LEU A 14 6.69 -21.53 -1.52
CA LEU A 14 5.91 -20.67 -0.62
C LEU A 14 6.21 -19.19 -0.87
N ALA A 15 7.46 -18.83 -1.15
CA ALA A 15 7.83 -17.47 -1.55
C ALA A 15 7.16 -17.07 -2.87
N LEU A 16 7.16 -17.96 -3.89
CA LEU A 16 6.47 -17.70 -5.15
C LEU A 16 4.97 -17.48 -4.94
N LEU A 17 4.30 -18.31 -4.14
CA LEU A 17 2.88 -18.14 -3.81
C LEU A 17 2.63 -16.83 -3.07
N ALA A 18 3.52 -16.42 -2.17
CA ALA A 18 3.44 -15.13 -1.50
C ALA A 18 3.61 -13.97 -2.49
N PHE A 19 4.53 -14.06 -3.44
CA PHE A 19 4.68 -13.06 -4.51
C PHE A 19 3.42 -12.94 -5.37
N LEU A 20 2.86 -14.06 -5.81
CA LEU A 20 1.62 -14.06 -6.58
C LEU A 20 0.45 -13.48 -5.78
N ALA A 21 0.40 -13.73 -4.48
CA ALA A 21 -0.62 -13.15 -3.60
C ALA A 21 -0.48 -11.62 -3.51
N PHE A 22 0.72 -11.08 -3.40
CA PHE A 22 0.93 -9.63 -3.41
C PHE A 22 0.60 -9.00 -4.77
N VAL A 23 0.92 -9.66 -5.89
CA VAL A 23 0.42 -9.23 -7.20
C VAL A 23 -1.10 -9.19 -7.20
N SER A 24 -1.75 -10.24 -6.69
CA SER A 24 -3.21 -10.34 -6.66
C SER A 24 -3.88 -9.31 -5.73
N LEU A 25 -3.19 -8.87 -4.68
CA LEU A 25 -3.65 -7.78 -3.80
C LEU A 25 -3.60 -6.41 -4.50
N GLY A 26 -2.58 -6.17 -5.32
CA GLY A 26 -2.43 -4.90 -6.04
C GLY A 26 -3.38 -4.75 -7.23
N LEU A 27 -3.79 -5.84 -7.86
CA LEU A 27 -4.64 -5.79 -9.05
C LEU A 27 -5.96 -5.02 -8.85
N PRO A 28 -6.77 -5.26 -7.81
CA PRO A 28 -8.03 -4.55 -7.59
C PRO A 28 -7.86 -3.03 -7.43
N ASP A 29 -6.80 -2.61 -6.77
CA ASP A 29 -6.50 -1.18 -6.56
C ASP A 29 -6.19 -0.48 -7.89
N GLY A 30 -5.49 -1.16 -8.80
CA GLY A 30 -5.23 -0.68 -10.15
C GLY A 30 -6.45 -0.72 -11.07
N LEU A 31 -7.39 -1.66 -10.89
CA LEU A 31 -8.60 -1.77 -11.71
C LEU A 31 -9.56 -0.60 -11.48
N LEU A 32 -9.77 -0.22 -10.22
CA LEU A 32 -10.93 0.57 -9.78
C LEU A 32 -10.98 1.94 -10.46
N GLY A 33 -9.90 2.71 -10.45
CA GLY A 33 -9.89 4.07 -10.98
C GLY A 33 -10.20 4.14 -12.47
N VAL A 34 -9.69 3.17 -13.26
CA VAL A 34 -9.92 3.09 -14.72
C VAL A 34 -11.31 2.55 -15.05
N ALA A 35 -11.81 1.60 -14.26
CA ALA A 35 -13.15 1.04 -14.44
C ALA A 35 -14.27 2.01 -14.01
N TRP A 36 -13.95 2.97 -13.12
CA TRP A 36 -14.96 3.79 -12.44
C TRP A 36 -15.93 4.55 -13.36
N PRO A 37 -15.49 5.26 -14.42
CA PRO A 37 -16.42 5.95 -15.30
C PRO A 37 -17.48 5.03 -15.92
N SER A 38 -17.11 3.79 -16.28
CA SER A 38 -18.03 2.80 -16.80
C SER A 38 -18.91 2.20 -15.71
N MET A 39 -18.33 1.89 -14.53
CA MET A 39 -19.08 1.35 -13.40
C MET A 39 -20.17 2.30 -12.93
N ARG A 40 -19.83 3.58 -12.72
CA ARG A 40 -20.82 4.57 -12.26
C ARG A 40 -21.97 4.75 -13.25
N GLY A 41 -21.68 4.66 -14.56
CA GLY A 41 -22.70 4.73 -15.63
C GLY A 41 -23.69 3.58 -15.55
N ASP A 42 -23.20 2.36 -15.38
CA ASP A 42 -24.03 1.16 -15.25
C ASP A 42 -24.95 1.18 -14.02
N PHE A 43 -24.49 1.74 -12.91
CA PHE A 43 -25.27 1.82 -11.66
C PHE A 43 -26.06 3.12 -11.51
N GLY A 44 -25.91 4.08 -12.43
CA GLY A 44 -26.58 5.39 -12.35
C GLY A 44 -26.19 6.20 -11.12
N VAL A 45 -24.96 6.04 -10.58
CA VAL A 45 -24.50 6.72 -9.39
C VAL A 45 -23.65 7.94 -9.74
N PRO A 46 -23.61 8.97 -8.87
CA PRO A 46 -22.79 10.16 -9.09
C PRO A 46 -21.30 9.82 -9.03
N LEU A 47 -20.47 10.74 -9.55
CA LEU A 47 -19.01 10.53 -9.65
C LEU A 47 -18.36 10.31 -8.28
N ASP A 48 -18.78 11.04 -7.27
CA ASP A 48 -18.29 10.99 -5.89
C ASP A 48 -18.62 9.68 -5.14
N ALA A 49 -19.50 8.83 -5.67
CA ALA A 49 -19.78 7.52 -5.12
C ALA A 49 -18.55 6.58 -5.08
N LEU A 50 -17.49 6.86 -5.88
CA LEU A 50 -16.19 6.19 -5.75
C LEU A 50 -15.63 6.29 -4.32
N GLY A 51 -15.79 7.45 -3.69
CA GLY A 51 -15.35 7.64 -2.31
C GLY A 51 -16.08 6.73 -1.32
N VAL A 52 -17.37 6.50 -1.52
CA VAL A 52 -18.16 5.56 -0.70
C VAL A 52 -17.66 4.12 -0.91
N LEU A 53 -17.40 3.73 -2.15
CA LEU A 53 -16.88 2.41 -2.48
C LEU A 53 -15.50 2.18 -1.83
N ALA A 54 -14.59 3.13 -1.99
CA ALA A 54 -13.25 3.08 -1.41
C ALA A 54 -13.29 3.05 0.13
N ALA A 55 -14.14 3.87 0.77
CA ALA A 55 -14.32 3.87 2.21
C ALA A 55 -14.87 2.53 2.73
N THR A 56 -15.81 1.94 2.01
CA THR A 56 -16.42 0.66 2.33
C THR A 56 -15.39 -0.48 2.24
N GLN A 57 -14.58 -0.51 1.20
CA GLN A 57 -13.48 -1.48 1.04
C GLN A 57 -12.43 -1.30 2.14
N THR A 58 -12.03 -0.05 2.42
CA THR A 58 -11.05 0.27 3.48
C THR A 58 -11.56 -0.14 4.86
N ALA A 59 -12.84 0.05 5.17
CA ALA A 59 -13.44 -0.41 6.42
C ALA A 59 -13.30 -1.94 6.60
N GLY A 60 -13.57 -2.70 5.55
CA GLY A 60 -13.34 -4.15 5.54
C GLY A 60 -11.86 -4.51 5.76
N TYR A 61 -10.96 -3.84 5.04
CA TYR A 61 -9.51 -4.07 5.13
C TYR A 61 -8.98 -3.80 6.55
N LEU A 62 -9.31 -2.66 7.14
CA LEU A 62 -8.89 -2.32 8.50
C LEU A 62 -9.48 -3.31 9.52
N THR A 63 -10.75 -3.69 9.37
CA THR A 63 -11.39 -4.69 10.24
C THR A 63 -10.63 -6.01 10.23
N ALA A 64 -10.31 -6.54 9.04
CA ALA A 64 -9.54 -7.78 8.91
C ALA A 64 -8.12 -7.64 9.47
N SER A 65 -7.45 -6.52 9.22
CA SER A 65 -6.10 -6.26 9.72
C SER A 65 -6.06 -6.22 11.25
N PHE A 66 -7.01 -5.54 11.90
CA PHE A 66 -7.12 -5.53 13.37
C PHE A 66 -7.47 -6.90 13.96
N LEU A 67 -8.29 -7.69 13.27
CA LEU A 67 -8.69 -9.02 13.75
C LEU A 67 -7.67 -10.11 13.41
N SER A 68 -6.69 -9.83 12.54
CA SER A 68 -5.73 -10.82 12.04
C SER A 68 -4.99 -11.57 13.13
N GLY A 69 -4.53 -10.86 14.17
CA GLY A 69 -3.87 -11.48 15.31
C GLY A 69 -4.74 -12.47 16.10
N ARG A 70 -6.06 -12.23 16.18
CA ARG A 70 -7.03 -13.17 16.78
C ARG A 70 -7.27 -14.35 15.86
N LEU A 71 -7.43 -14.08 14.57
CA LEU A 71 -7.69 -15.09 13.54
C LEU A 71 -6.54 -16.10 13.46
N LEU A 72 -5.29 -15.63 13.48
CA LEU A 72 -4.10 -16.48 13.46
C LEU A 72 -3.87 -17.29 14.74
N ARG A 73 -4.55 -16.96 15.85
CA ARG A 73 -4.54 -17.79 17.06
C ARG A 73 -5.50 -18.97 16.99
N VAL A 74 -6.60 -18.84 16.25
CA VAL A 74 -7.66 -19.88 16.17
C VAL A 74 -7.58 -20.71 14.90
N MET A 75 -6.90 -20.23 13.85
CA MET A 75 -6.81 -20.90 12.57
C MET A 75 -5.35 -20.96 12.07
N PRO A 76 -4.92 -22.09 11.47
CA PRO A 76 -3.62 -22.18 10.80
C PRO A 76 -3.51 -21.15 9.68
N ILE A 77 -2.34 -20.51 9.54
CA ILE A 77 -2.11 -19.45 8.56
C ILE A 77 -2.46 -19.86 7.12
N GLY A 78 -2.13 -21.08 6.70
CA GLY A 78 -2.47 -21.57 5.36
C GLY A 78 -3.99 -21.61 5.12
N THR A 79 -4.80 -21.87 6.15
CA THR A 79 -6.26 -21.82 6.07
C THR A 79 -6.75 -20.37 5.99
N VAL A 80 -6.16 -19.47 6.77
CA VAL A 80 -6.46 -18.04 6.71
C VAL A 80 -6.20 -17.51 5.30
N LEU A 81 -5.02 -17.79 4.73
CA LEU A 81 -4.67 -17.36 3.37
C LEU A 81 -5.64 -17.91 2.31
N ALA A 82 -6.01 -19.20 2.40
CA ALA A 82 -6.95 -19.81 1.46
C ALA A 82 -8.34 -19.16 1.52
N LEU A 83 -8.90 -19.00 2.73
CA LEU A 83 -10.24 -18.43 2.91
C LEU A 83 -10.27 -16.94 2.57
N SER A 84 -9.24 -16.19 2.94
CA SER A 84 -9.16 -14.75 2.65
C SER A 84 -9.01 -14.48 1.16
N THR A 85 -8.17 -15.26 0.45
CA THR A 85 -8.02 -15.16 -1.00
C THR A 85 -9.32 -15.59 -1.70
N LEU A 86 -10.02 -16.61 -1.20
CA LEU A 86 -11.33 -17.02 -1.70
C LEU A 86 -12.36 -15.90 -1.51
N ALA A 87 -12.38 -15.24 -0.35
CA ALA A 87 -13.27 -14.11 -0.09
C ALA A 87 -13.00 -12.94 -1.06
N ALA A 88 -11.72 -12.62 -1.30
CA ALA A 88 -11.33 -11.61 -2.25
C ALA A 88 -11.72 -11.99 -3.70
N ALA A 89 -11.52 -13.25 -4.12
CA ALA A 89 -11.95 -13.76 -5.41
C ALA A 89 -13.48 -13.67 -5.58
N ALA A 90 -14.23 -14.12 -4.55
CA ALA A 90 -15.69 -14.04 -4.54
C ALA A 90 -16.19 -12.59 -4.61
N ALA A 91 -15.49 -11.65 -3.96
CA ALA A 91 -15.81 -10.24 -4.04
C ALA A 91 -15.62 -9.68 -5.45
N LEU A 92 -14.53 -9.99 -6.12
CA LEU A 92 -14.27 -9.51 -7.49
C LEU A 92 -15.27 -10.11 -8.49
N LEU A 93 -15.58 -11.40 -8.38
CA LEU A 93 -16.62 -12.03 -9.19
C LEU A 93 -17.99 -11.45 -8.84
N GLY A 94 -18.23 -11.12 -7.57
CA GLY A 94 -19.40 -10.41 -7.10
C GLY A 94 -19.51 -9.00 -7.69
N PHE A 95 -18.41 -8.26 -7.85
CA PHE A 95 -18.39 -6.97 -8.56
C PHE A 95 -18.88 -7.14 -10.00
N ALA A 96 -18.38 -8.16 -10.70
CA ALA A 96 -18.78 -8.44 -12.06
C ALA A 96 -20.28 -8.84 -12.18
N ALA A 97 -20.80 -9.53 -11.17
CA ALA A 97 -22.17 -10.01 -11.13
C ALA A 97 -23.16 -9.06 -10.43
N ALA A 98 -22.70 -7.96 -9.81
CA ALA A 98 -23.52 -7.08 -9.01
C ALA A 98 -24.70 -6.50 -9.81
N PRO A 99 -25.96 -6.75 -9.38
CA PRO A 99 -27.13 -6.25 -10.09
C PRO A 99 -27.45 -4.79 -9.74
N ALA A 100 -26.94 -4.29 -8.61
CA ALA A 100 -27.25 -2.96 -8.09
C ALA A 100 -26.11 -2.44 -7.20
N TRP A 101 -26.06 -1.13 -7.05
CA TRP A 101 -25.06 -0.43 -6.25
C TRP A 101 -24.91 -0.94 -4.80
N PRO A 102 -25.99 -1.19 -4.03
CA PRO A 102 -25.84 -1.72 -2.66
C PRO A 102 -25.17 -3.10 -2.61
N ALA A 103 -25.41 -3.96 -3.61
CA ALA A 103 -24.74 -5.25 -3.69
C ALA A 103 -23.24 -5.08 -3.94
N LEU A 104 -22.84 -4.12 -4.79
CA LEU A 104 -21.44 -3.79 -5.03
C LEU A 104 -20.74 -3.35 -3.73
N LEU A 105 -21.40 -2.53 -2.90
CA LEU A 105 -20.87 -2.12 -1.59
C LEU A 105 -20.69 -3.33 -0.65
N GLY A 106 -21.62 -4.28 -0.64
CA GLY A 106 -21.48 -5.52 0.12
C GLY A 106 -20.25 -6.33 -0.31
N PHE A 107 -20.01 -6.44 -1.61
CA PHE A 107 -18.80 -7.07 -2.15
C PHE A 107 -17.53 -6.25 -1.87
N ALA A 108 -17.62 -4.92 -1.76
CA ALA A 108 -16.48 -4.09 -1.38
C ALA A 108 -16.02 -4.36 0.07
N VAL A 109 -16.96 -4.54 1.01
CA VAL A 109 -16.61 -5.01 2.38
C VAL A 109 -15.89 -6.33 2.31
N LEU A 110 -16.41 -7.29 1.54
CA LEU A 110 -15.81 -8.62 1.40
C LEU A 110 -14.41 -8.57 0.75
N ALA A 111 -14.23 -7.72 -0.27
CA ALA A 111 -12.92 -7.47 -0.90
C ALA A 111 -11.91 -6.95 0.12
N GLY A 112 -12.33 -5.95 0.93
CA GLY A 112 -11.50 -5.40 2.00
C GLY A 112 -11.14 -6.45 3.05
N LEU A 113 -12.12 -7.21 3.55
CA LEU A 113 -11.88 -8.28 4.52
C LEU A 113 -10.90 -9.33 3.99
N GLY A 114 -11.08 -9.77 2.74
CA GLY A 114 -10.20 -10.73 2.09
C GLY A 114 -8.79 -10.19 1.92
N GLY A 115 -8.65 -8.99 1.33
CA GLY A 115 -7.36 -8.34 1.09
C GLY A 115 -6.59 -8.07 2.38
N GLY A 116 -7.25 -7.47 3.38
CA GLY A 116 -6.62 -7.16 4.67
C GLY A 116 -6.13 -8.39 5.44
N ALA A 117 -6.88 -9.52 5.37
CA ALA A 117 -6.46 -10.75 6.03
C ALA A 117 -5.32 -11.46 5.29
N VAL A 118 -5.28 -11.41 3.95
CA VAL A 118 -4.15 -11.92 3.15
C VAL A 118 -2.89 -11.11 3.46
N ASP A 119 -2.99 -9.79 3.42
CA ASP A 119 -1.87 -8.88 3.65
C ASP A 119 -1.28 -9.07 5.06
N ALA A 120 -2.11 -8.96 6.08
CA ALA A 120 -1.68 -9.15 7.47
C ALA A 120 -1.11 -10.56 7.72
N GLY A 121 -1.74 -11.59 7.15
CA GLY A 121 -1.29 -12.97 7.28
C GLY A 121 0.08 -13.22 6.64
N LEU A 122 0.28 -12.75 5.42
CA LEU A 122 1.56 -12.91 4.70
C LEU A 122 2.67 -12.08 5.31
N ASN A 123 2.39 -10.84 5.78
CA ASN A 123 3.38 -10.03 6.49
C ASN A 123 3.80 -10.69 7.82
N ALA A 124 2.83 -11.22 8.58
CA ALA A 124 3.13 -11.94 9.83
C ALA A 124 3.94 -13.24 9.59
N TYR A 125 3.63 -13.97 8.54
CA TYR A 125 4.38 -15.16 8.13
C TYR A 125 5.78 -14.79 7.64
N GLY A 126 5.85 -13.82 6.75
CA GLY A 126 7.08 -13.39 6.11
C GLY A 126 8.09 -12.84 7.12
N ALA A 127 7.64 -12.07 8.12
CA ALA A 127 8.50 -11.56 9.19
C ALA A 127 9.22 -12.67 9.98
N ARG A 128 8.65 -13.88 10.02
CA ARG A 128 9.21 -15.04 10.76
C ARG A 128 10.00 -16.01 9.88
N HIS A 129 9.72 -16.07 8.58
CA HIS A 129 10.20 -17.16 7.70
C HIS A 129 10.96 -16.67 6.47
N PHE A 130 10.83 -15.38 6.13
CA PHE A 130 11.48 -14.81 4.97
C PHE A 130 12.59 -13.83 5.37
N SER A 131 13.61 -13.70 4.52
CA SER A 131 14.60 -12.65 4.68
C SER A 131 13.99 -11.26 4.38
N ALA A 132 14.59 -10.20 4.91
CA ALA A 132 14.20 -8.82 4.60
C ALA A 132 14.17 -8.55 3.08
N ARG A 133 15.07 -9.18 2.32
CA ARG A 133 15.09 -9.10 0.86
C ARG A 133 13.81 -9.65 0.23
N ILE A 134 13.33 -10.82 0.67
CA ILE A 134 12.09 -11.43 0.16
C ILE A 134 10.89 -10.56 0.53
N LEU A 135 10.84 -10.02 1.75
CA LEU A 135 9.78 -9.11 2.17
C LEU A 135 9.70 -7.84 1.29
N ASN A 136 10.85 -7.26 0.96
CA ASN A 136 10.88 -6.11 0.03
C ASN A 136 10.37 -6.50 -1.37
N TRP A 137 10.71 -7.68 -1.85
CA TRP A 137 10.19 -8.18 -3.13
C TRP A 137 8.68 -8.45 -3.10
N LEU A 138 8.10 -8.85 -1.95
CA LEU A 138 6.64 -8.97 -1.80
C LEU A 138 5.94 -7.64 -2.08
N HIS A 139 6.43 -6.56 -1.46
CA HIS A 139 5.85 -5.23 -1.70
C HIS A 139 6.09 -4.70 -3.14
N ALA A 140 7.20 -5.08 -3.78
CA ALA A 140 7.40 -4.81 -5.19
C ALA A 140 6.37 -5.56 -6.07
N CYS A 141 6.03 -6.80 -5.72
CA CYS A 141 5.00 -7.57 -6.42
C CYS A 141 3.60 -6.94 -6.30
N PHE A 142 3.27 -6.31 -5.17
CA PHE A 142 2.06 -5.49 -5.07
C PHE A 142 2.05 -4.38 -6.15
N GLY A 143 3.19 -3.69 -6.32
CA GLY A 143 3.36 -2.69 -7.37
C GLY A 143 3.17 -3.24 -8.80
N VAL A 144 3.57 -4.49 -9.05
CA VAL A 144 3.27 -5.16 -10.33
C VAL A 144 1.76 -5.28 -10.54
N GLY A 145 1.02 -5.69 -9.50
CA GLY A 145 -0.44 -5.78 -9.55
C GLY A 145 -1.11 -4.44 -9.84
N THR A 146 -0.75 -3.39 -9.11
CA THR A 146 -1.31 -2.05 -9.32
C THR A 146 -0.98 -1.48 -10.69
N THR A 147 0.18 -1.83 -11.26
CA THR A 147 0.59 -1.42 -12.62
C THR A 147 -0.18 -2.16 -13.71
N LEU A 148 -0.44 -3.45 -13.52
CA LEU A 148 -1.17 -4.29 -14.50
C LEU A 148 -2.67 -4.00 -14.50
N GLY A 149 -3.26 -3.61 -13.36
CA GLY A 149 -4.68 -3.33 -13.23
C GLY A 149 -5.23 -2.39 -14.30
N PRO A 150 -4.70 -1.16 -14.44
CA PRO A 150 -5.13 -0.21 -15.45
C PRO A 150 -5.02 -0.75 -16.88
N LEU A 151 -3.95 -1.49 -17.19
CA LEU A 151 -3.74 -2.08 -18.52
C LEU A 151 -4.80 -3.15 -18.82
N ILE A 152 -5.16 -3.98 -17.84
CA ILE A 152 -6.21 -5.01 -17.99
C ILE A 152 -7.55 -4.35 -18.33
N VAL A 153 -7.97 -3.33 -17.55
CA VAL A 153 -9.24 -2.64 -17.81
C VAL A 153 -9.21 -1.95 -19.17
N THR A 154 -8.11 -1.26 -19.48
CA THR A 154 -7.95 -0.54 -20.75
C THR A 154 -8.01 -1.50 -21.94
N ALA A 155 -7.36 -2.67 -21.85
CA ALA A 155 -7.41 -3.69 -22.90
C ALA A 155 -8.81 -4.28 -23.07
N VAL A 156 -9.52 -4.58 -21.96
CA VAL A 156 -10.88 -5.10 -21.99
C VAL A 156 -11.85 -4.10 -22.62
N LEU A 157 -11.79 -2.83 -22.19
CA LEU A 157 -12.63 -1.77 -22.75
C LEU A 157 -12.29 -1.50 -24.22
N GLY A 158 -11.00 -1.51 -24.58
CA GLY A 158 -10.52 -1.34 -25.96
C GLY A 158 -10.94 -2.47 -26.89
N ALA A 159 -11.17 -3.68 -26.37
CA ALA A 159 -11.74 -4.80 -27.08
C ALA A 159 -13.29 -4.73 -27.21
N GLY A 160 -13.92 -3.62 -26.81
CA GLY A 160 -15.37 -3.43 -26.84
C GLY A 160 -16.14 -4.23 -25.78
N GLN A 161 -15.44 -4.76 -24.77
CA GLN A 161 -16.06 -5.51 -23.67
C GLN A 161 -16.41 -4.56 -22.51
N GLY A 162 -17.40 -4.94 -21.71
CA GLY A 162 -17.75 -4.19 -20.50
C GLY A 162 -16.70 -4.33 -19.40
N TRP A 163 -16.57 -3.32 -18.51
CA TRP A 163 -15.66 -3.31 -17.36
C TRP A 163 -15.76 -4.57 -16.47
N ARG A 164 -16.92 -5.20 -16.43
CA ARG A 164 -17.19 -6.42 -15.65
C ARG A 164 -16.24 -7.56 -16.01
N TRP A 165 -15.84 -7.68 -17.26
CA TRP A 165 -14.89 -8.70 -17.72
C TRP A 165 -13.51 -8.57 -17.11
N SER A 166 -13.07 -7.35 -16.78
CA SER A 166 -11.81 -7.14 -16.06
C SER A 166 -11.86 -7.78 -14.67
N TYR A 167 -12.99 -7.65 -13.99
CA TYR A 167 -13.20 -8.25 -12.66
C TYR A 167 -13.41 -9.77 -12.75
N VAL A 168 -14.06 -10.28 -13.79
CA VAL A 168 -14.13 -11.74 -14.05
C VAL A 168 -12.74 -12.30 -14.26
N LEU A 169 -11.91 -11.69 -15.08
CA LEU A 169 -10.56 -12.15 -15.39
C LEU A 169 -9.70 -12.23 -14.11
N VAL A 170 -9.65 -11.13 -13.36
CA VAL A 170 -8.84 -11.05 -12.14
C VAL A 170 -9.43 -11.93 -11.03
N GLY A 171 -10.76 -11.93 -10.86
CA GLY A 171 -11.43 -12.77 -9.86
C GLY A 171 -11.23 -14.26 -10.12
N THR A 172 -11.25 -14.69 -11.37
CA THR A 172 -10.98 -16.09 -11.74
C THR A 172 -9.52 -16.48 -11.48
N ALA A 173 -8.57 -15.60 -11.83
CA ALA A 173 -7.15 -15.83 -11.51
C ALA A 173 -6.94 -15.94 -9.98
N GLN A 174 -7.61 -15.08 -9.22
CA GLN A 174 -7.53 -15.09 -7.76
C GLN A 174 -8.22 -16.32 -7.15
N LEU A 175 -9.28 -16.85 -7.77
CA LEU A 175 -9.89 -18.13 -7.38
C LEU A 175 -8.91 -19.30 -7.56
N GLY A 176 -8.15 -19.32 -8.68
CA GLY A 176 -7.06 -20.28 -8.89
C GLY A 176 -5.97 -20.19 -7.81
N LEU A 177 -5.62 -18.96 -7.40
CA LEU A 177 -4.68 -18.75 -6.31
C LEU A 177 -5.24 -19.23 -4.96
N ALA A 178 -6.52 -18.97 -4.67
CA ALA A 178 -7.20 -19.46 -3.47
C ALA A 178 -7.20 -21.00 -3.41
N LEU A 179 -7.47 -21.66 -4.52
CA LEU A 179 -7.36 -23.11 -4.63
C LEU A 179 -5.93 -23.60 -4.36
N THR A 180 -4.94 -22.91 -4.89
CA THR A 180 -3.52 -23.24 -4.66
C THR A 180 -3.13 -23.08 -3.18
N PHE A 181 -3.60 -22.01 -2.51
CA PHE A 181 -3.43 -21.88 -1.06
C PHE A 181 -4.14 -22.99 -0.29
N PHE A 182 -5.35 -23.36 -0.69
CA PHE A 182 -6.09 -24.45 -0.06
C PHE A 182 -5.36 -25.80 -0.18
N LEU A 183 -4.84 -26.13 -1.37
CA LEU A 183 -4.07 -27.35 -1.60
C LEU A 183 -2.75 -27.37 -0.84
N THR A 184 -2.13 -26.20 -0.67
CA THR A 184 -0.84 -26.04 0.02
C THR A 184 -0.97 -25.69 1.50
N ARG A 185 -2.17 -25.55 2.06
CA ARG A 185 -2.43 -24.99 3.40
C ARG A 185 -1.62 -25.65 4.53
N ARG A 186 -1.37 -26.96 4.43
CA ARG A 186 -0.56 -27.71 5.42
C ARG A 186 0.94 -27.39 5.33
N ARG A 187 1.42 -26.86 4.21
CA ARG A 187 2.84 -26.52 4.01
C ARG A 187 3.22 -25.19 4.66
N TRP A 188 2.22 -24.34 4.96
CA TRP A 188 2.38 -23.05 5.65
C TRP A 188 2.49 -23.19 7.17
N ALA A 189 2.26 -24.38 7.72
CA ALA A 189 2.51 -24.70 9.11
C ALA A 189 4.01 -24.80 9.35
N GLY A 190 4.67 -23.66 9.58
CA GLY A 190 6.01 -23.61 10.15
C GLY A 190 5.92 -23.87 11.64
N SER A 191 6.86 -24.62 12.21
CA SER A 191 7.02 -24.75 13.66
C SER A 191 7.07 -23.35 14.26
N ALA A 192 6.25 -23.11 15.28
CA ALA A 192 6.33 -21.91 16.08
C ALA A 192 7.78 -21.76 16.56
N SER A 193 8.53 -20.84 15.98
CA SER A 193 9.86 -20.52 16.43
C SER A 193 9.71 -19.86 17.81
N ALA A 194 9.87 -20.66 18.86
CA ALA A 194 10.13 -20.16 20.20
C ALA A 194 11.46 -19.40 20.13
N GLY A 195 11.44 -18.07 20.20
CA GLY A 195 12.68 -17.32 20.23
C GLY A 195 12.61 -15.86 19.77
N ALA A 196 11.46 -15.21 19.82
CA ALA A 196 11.47 -13.75 19.83
C ALA A 196 11.94 -13.30 21.23
N ALA A 197 13.04 -12.56 21.32
CA ALA A 197 13.42 -11.88 22.53
C ALA A 197 12.22 -11.06 23.04
N PRO A 198 12.00 -10.97 24.37
CA PRO A 198 10.91 -10.16 24.90
C PRO A 198 11.06 -8.73 24.37
N ALA A 199 10.07 -8.27 23.60
CA ALA A 199 10.01 -6.86 23.26
C ALA A 199 9.91 -6.05 24.56
N PRO A 200 10.50 -4.86 24.66
CA PRO A 200 10.31 -3.97 25.79
C PRO A 200 8.82 -3.82 26.08
N ASP A 201 8.42 -3.76 27.35
CA ASP A 201 7.02 -3.57 27.72
C ASP A 201 6.45 -2.37 26.94
N PRO A 202 5.40 -2.58 26.11
CA PRO A 202 4.88 -1.52 25.26
C PRO A 202 4.31 -0.41 26.16
N ALA A 203 4.66 0.82 25.83
CA ALA A 203 4.07 1.97 26.52
C ALA A 203 2.55 1.96 26.37
N ARG A 204 1.83 2.45 27.40
CA ARG A 204 0.37 2.51 27.34
C ARG A 204 -0.07 3.35 26.14
N THR A 205 -1.05 2.89 25.40
CA THR A 205 -1.64 3.58 24.22
C THR A 205 -1.95 5.04 24.52
N ARG A 206 -2.50 5.35 25.69
CA ARG A 206 -2.82 6.71 26.13
C ARG A 206 -1.58 7.61 26.21
N ASP A 207 -0.45 7.08 26.65
CA ASP A 207 0.78 7.86 26.81
C ASP A 207 1.44 8.12 25.45
N THR A 208 1.30 7.19 24.51
CA THR A 208 1.70 7.37 23.12
C THR A 208 0.87 8.49 22.45
N LEU A 209 -0.45 8.47 22.59
CA LEU A 209 -1.36 9.48 22.02
C LEU A 209 -1.24 10.87 22.66
N ARG A 210 -0.61 11.02 23.81
CA ARG A 210 -0.30 12.32 24.41
C ARG A 210 0.85 13.07 23.75
N ARG A 211 1.62 12.39 22.89
CA ARG A 211 2.78 12.98 22.21
C ARG A 211 2.38 13.70 20.93
N PRO A 212 2.59 15.01 20.78
CA PRO A 212 2.21 15.75 19.56
C PRO A 212 2.85 15.20 18.29
N VAL A 213 4.07 14.69 18.36
CA VAL A 213 4.79 14.09 17.23
C VAL A 213 4.06 12.85 16.67
N VAL A 214 3.31 12.12 17.49
CA VAL A 214 2.50 10.97 17.04
C VAL A 214 1.35 11.45 16.15
N TRP A 215 0.65 12.50 16.55
CA TRP A 215 -0.42 13.10 15.75
C TRP A 215 0.09 13.70 14.44
N LEU A 216 1.23 14.37 14.51
CA LEU A 216 1.87 14.91 13.31
C LEU A 216 2.29 13.77 12.35
N GLY A 217 2.83 12.67 12.88
CA GLY A 217 3.11 11.46 12.10
C GLY A 217 1.86 10.87 11.49
N MET A 218 0.77 10.70 12.26
CA MET A 218 -0.52 10.22 11.77
C MET A 218 -1.07 11.11 10.64
N LEU A 219 -1.02 12.44 10.80
CA LEU A 219 -1.49 13.38 9.79
C LEU A 219 -0.61 13.32 8.52
N THR A 220 0.71 13.16 8.68
CA THR A 220 1.62 12.99 7.55
C THR A 220 1.28 11.73 6.75
N PHE A 221 1.03 10.59 7.41
CA PHE A 221 0.62 9.35 6.76
C PHE A 221 -0.76 9.44 6.12
N PHE A 222 -1.70 10.11 6.78
CA PHE A 222 -3.04 10.37 6.25
C PHE A 222 -2.97 11.14 4.92
N VAL A 223 -2.22 12.23 4.88
CA VAL A 223 -2.09 13.07 3.67
C VAL A 223 -1.25 12.36 2.61
N TYR A 224 -0.17 11.65 3.00
CA TYR A 224 0.66 10.87 2.07
C TYR A 224 -0.18 9.87 1.25
N THR A 225 -0.92 9.00 1.94
CA THR A 225 -1.76 8.00 1.25
C THR A 225 -2.91 8.67 0.50
N GLY A 226 -3.39 9.82 0.99
CA GLY A 226 -4.36 10.64 0.26
C GLY A 226 -3.81 11.11 -1.09
N VAL A 227 -2.60 11.66 -1.15
CA VAL A 227 -1.96 12.03 -2.45
C VAL A 227 -1.83 10.81 -3.36
N GLU A 228 -1.32 9.70 -2.82
CA GLU A 228 -1.09 8.46 -3.58
C GLU A 228 -2.39 7.94 -4.20
N VAL A 229 -3.45 7.80 -3.40
CA VAL A 229 -4.71 7.19 -3.83
C VAL A 229 -5.56 8.15 -4.67
N VAL A 230 -5.61 9.43 -4.32
CA VAL A 230 -6.36 10.44 -5.11
C VAL A 230 -5.78 10.54 -6.53
N ALA A 231 -4.45 10.64 -6.67
CA ALA A 231 -3.80 10.66 -7.98
C ALA A 231 -4.11 9.39 -8.78
N ALA A 232 -4.06 8.22 -8.16
CA ALA A 232 -4.32 6.94 -8.82
C ALA A 232 -5.78 6.78 -9.27
N GLN A 233 -6.74 7.11 -8.40
CA GLN A 233 -8.15 6.79 -8.62
C GLN A 233 -8.86 7.80 -9.51
N TRP A 234 -8.46 9.08 -9.48
CA TRP A 234 -9.16 10.14 -10.18
C TRP A 234 -8.53 10.56 -11.51
N SER A 235 -7.23 10.27 -11.74
CA SER A 235 -6.54 10.73 -12.95
C SER A 235 -7.18 10.24 -14.25
N TYR A 236 -7.62 8.98 -14.30
CA TYR A 236 -8.30 8.46 -15.49
C TYR A 236 -9.58 9.22 -15.79
N SER A 237 -10.43 9.47 -14.78
CA SER A 237 -11.67 10.22 -14.92
C SER A 237 -11.42 11.65 -15.38
N LEU A 238 -10.45 12.36 -14.80
CA LEU A 238 -10.05 13.70 -15.21
C LEU A 238 -9.59 13.71 -16.67
N MET A 239 -8.67 12.82 -17.02
CA MET A 239 -8.10 12.77 -18.37
C MET A 239 -9.14 12.43 -19.44
N THR A 240 -10.06 11.48 -19.17
CA THR A 240 -11.03 11.03 -20.18
C THR A 240 -12.28 11.86 -20.25
N LEU A 241 -12.85 12.28 -19.11
CA LEU A 241 -14.17 12.95 -19.07
C LEU A 241 -14.07 14.46 -19.21
N GLU A 242 -12.97 15.08 -18.76
CA GLU A 242 -12.79 16.54 -18.83
C GLU A 242 -11.83 16.94 -19.93
N ARG A 243 -10.67 16.27 -20.02
CA ARG A 243 -9.58 16.66 -20.93
C ARG A 243 -9.64 15.96 -22.29
N GLY A 244 -10.62 15.06 -22.51
CA GLY A 244 -10.82 14.39 -23.79
C GLY A 244 -9.67 13.47 -24.22
N VAL A 245 -8.80 13.06 -23.30
CA VAL A 245 -7.71 12.13 -23.58
C VAL A 245 -8.27 10.77 -23.97
N PRO A 246 -7.80 10.15 -25.06
CA PRO A 246 -8.26 8.82 -25.46
C PRO A 246 -8.11 7.80 -24.31
N PRO A 247 -9.12 6.94 -24.07
CA PRO A 247 -9.12 5.97 -22.97
C PRO A 247 -7.84 5.11 -22.88
N ALA A 248 -7.30 4.69 -24.03
CA ALA A 248 -6.07 3.90 -24.09
C ALA A 248 -4.86 4.67 -23.53
N GLN A 249 -4.75 5.97 -23.85
CA GLN A 249 -3.65 6.82 -23.36
C GLN A 249 -3.83 7.15 -21.88
N ALA A 250 -5.04 7.44 -21.42
CA ALA A 250 -5.34 7.69 -20.02
C ALA A 250 -5.07 6.46 -19.15
N GLY A 251 -5.46 5.26 -19.59
CA GLY A 251 -5.18 4.02 -18.90
C GLY A 251 -3.68 3.70 -18.82
N LEU A 252 -2.93 3.98 -19.90
CA LEU A 252 -1.47 3.87 -19.90
C LEU A 252 -0.85 4.88 -18.92
N ALA A 253 -1.34 6.11 -18.85
CA ALA A 253 -0.83 7.12 -17.91
C ALA A 253 -0.99 6.68 -16.44
N VAL A 254 -2.15 6.11 -16.07
CA VAL A 254 -2.36 5.56 -14.72
C VAL A 254 -1.46 4.35 -14.46
N SER A 255 -1.26 3.49 -15.47
CA SER A 255 -0.30 2.38 -15.35
C SER A 255 1.13 2.87 -15.16
N LEU A 256 1.55 3.90 -15.89
CA LEU A 256 2.88 4.53 -15.73
C LEU A 256 3.05 5.20 -14.36
N TYR A 257 2.00 5.79 -13.81
CA TYR A 257 1.99 6.29 -12.43
C TYR A 257 2.33 5.18 -11.44
N TRP A 258 1.59 4.07 -11.46
CA TRP A 258 1.85 2.93 -10.57
C TRP A 258 3.20 2.26 -10.85
N GLY A 259 3.57 2.15 -12.12
CA GLY A 259 4.87 1.62 -12.55
C GLY A 259 6.04 2.45 -12.05
N SER A 260 5.92 3.79 -12.07
CA SER A 260 6.95 4.70 -11.54
C SER A 260 7.07 4.59 -10.01
N LEU A 261 5.95 4.43 -9.29
CA LEU A 261 5.94 4.18 -7.86
C LEU A 261 6.62 2.85 -7.53
N MET A 262 6.29 1.79 -8.26
CA MET A 262 6.95 0.49 -8.11
C MET A 262 8.46 0.57 -8.40
N ALA A 263 8.83 1.14 -9.55
CA ALA A 263 10.23 1.29 -9.93
C ALA A 263 11.02 2.14 -8.92
N GLY A 264 10.40 3.22 -8.42
CA GLY A 264 10.96 4.07 -7.38
C GLY A 264 11.20 3.31 -6.06
N ARG A 265 10.27 2.45 -5.64
CA ARG A 265 10.44 1.59 -4.44
C ARG A 265 11.61 0.62 -4.61
N ILE A 266 11.73 -0.02 -5.76
CA ILE A 266 12.84 -0.94 -6.06
C ILE A 266 14.16 -0.17 -6.07
N LEU A 267 14.24 0.95 -6.81
CA LEU A 267 15.44 1.76 -6.91
C LEU A 267 15.87 2.29 -5.54
N PHE A 268 14.94 2.89 -4.79
CA PHE A 268 15.24 3.41 -3.47
C PHE A 268 15.72 2.31 -2.51
N GLY A 269 15.13 1.11 -2.56
CA GLY A 269 15.58 -0.03 -1.76
C GLY A 269 17.06 -0.40 -1.99
N THR A 270 17.59 -0.14 -3.19
CA THR A 270 19.01 -0.42 -3.51
C THR A 270 19.96 0.68 -3.05
N VAL A 271 19.50 1.94 -2.97
CA VAL A 271 20.35 3.11 -2.68
C VAL A 271 20.13 3.72 -1.29
N ALA A 272 19.09 3.32 -0.57
CA ALA A 272 18.67 3.92 0.70
C ALA A 272 19.80 4.03 1.74
N HIS A 273 20.71 3.03 1.78
CA HIS A 273 21.85 3.00 2.70
C HIS A 273 22.99 3.96 2.34
N ARG A 274 22.95 4.57 1.15
CA ARG A 274 24.00 5.47 0.60
C ARG A 274 23.60 6.93 0.58
N VAL A 275 22.31 7.23 0.86
CA VAL A 275 21.78 8.59 0.72
C VAL A 275 21.31 9.15 2.05
N PRO A 276 21.44 10.47 2.29
CA PRO A 276 20.92 11.11 3.51
C PRO A 276 19.40 11.12 3.46
N LEU A 277 18.76 10.28 4.28
CA LEU A 277 17.33 9.98 4.21
C LEU A 277 16.45 11.24 4.26
N VAL A 278 16.72 12.15 5.19
CA VAL A 278 15.90 13.37 5.37
C VAL A 278 15.97 14.29 4.15
N ALA A 279 17.15 14.50 3.59
CA ALA A 279 17.34 15.34 2.41
C ALA A 279 16.72 14.69 1.16
N THR A 280 16.86 13.38 1.03
CA THR A 280 16.26 12.60 -0.07
C THR A 280 14.75 12.68 -0.04
N LEU A 281 14.11 12.49 1.12
CA LEU A 281 12.66 12.61 1.24
C LEU A 281 12.18 14.03 0.93
N ARG A 282 12.92 15.07 1.38
CA ARG A 282 12.58 16.45 1.03
C ARG A 282 12.63 16.66 -0.48
N ALA A 283 13.67 16.20 -1.17
CA ALA A 283 13.78 16.27 -2.61
C ALA A 283 12.63 15.52 -3.31
N CYS A 284 12.30 14.34 -2.85
CA CYS A 284 11.16 13.57 -3.37
C CYS A 284 9.84 14.32 -3.18
N LEU A 285 9.57 14.88 -2.02
CA LEU A 285 8.33 15.62 -1.77
C LEU A 285 8.24 16.91 -2.60
N VAL A 286 9.34 17.63 -2.79
CA VAL A 286 9.40 18.75 -3.74
C VAL A 286 9.11 18.28 -5.16
N THR A 287 9.71 17.16 -5.59
CA THR A 287 9.45 16.55 -6.92
C THR A 287 7.98 16.16 -7.06
N SER A 288 7.34 15.64 -6.01
CA SER A 288 5.91 15.34 -6.01
C SER A 288 5.05 16.60 -6.21
N VAL A 289 5.40 17.72 -5.58
CA VAL A 289 4.70 19.00 -5.80
C VAL A 289 4.88 19.48 -7.25
N VAL A 290 6.10 19.42 -7.80
CA VAL A 290 6.36 19.78 -9.19
C VAL A 290 5.56 18.87 -10.14
N GLY A 291 5.56 17.56 -9.90
CA GLY A 291 4.76 16.60 -10.67
C GLY A 291 3.27 16.91 -10.62
N ALA A 292 2.76 17.27 -9.43
CA ALA A 292 1.35 17.64 -9.24
C ALA A 292 0.98 18.94 -9.99
N LEU A 293 1.86 19.94 -9.98
CA LEU A 293 1.69 21.16 -10.77
C LEU A 293 1.67 20.87 -12.29
N LEU A 294 2.58 20.03 -12.78
CA LEU A 294 2.59 19.62 -14.19
C LEU A 294 1.32 18.87 -14.58
N PHE A 295 0.82 18.00 -13.71
CA PHE A 295 -0.43 17.28 -13.92
C PHE A 295 -1.65 18.21 -13.91
N TRP A 296 -1.70 19.17 -12.97
CA TRP A 296 -2.81 20.13 -12.86
C TRP A 296 -2.84 21.13 -13.99
N LEU A 297 -1.69 21.82 -14.25
CA LEU A 297 -1.63 22.91 -15.23
C LEU A 297 -1.67 22.41 -16.68
N GLU A 298 -1.33 21.15 -16.91
CA GLU A 298 -1.31 20.51 -18.22
C GLU A 298 -0.73 21.36 -19.34
N PRO A 299 0.53 21.80 -19.25
CA PRO A 299 1.13 22.61 -20.31
C PRO A 299 1.11 21.90 -21.67
N THR A 300 1.24 20.58 -21.64
CA THR A 300 1.01 19.64 -22.74
C THR A 300 0.54 18.29 -22.17
N PRO A 301 -0.20 17.47 -22.92
CA PRO A 301 -0.62 16.14 -22.47
C PRO A 301 0.54 15.24 -22.03
N SER A 302 1.67 15.30 -22.71
CA SER A 302 2.87 14.53 -22.35
C SER A 302 3.49 14.99 -21.03
N LEU A 303 3.49 16.30 -20.74
CA LEU A 303 3.97 16.83 -19.46
C LEU A 303 3.02 16.50 -18.33
N ALA A 304 1.71 16.43 -18.56
CA ALA A 304 0.75 15.94 -17.55
C ALA A 304 1.01 14.48 -17.18
N VAL A 305 1.27 13.61 -18.16
CA VAL A 305 1.66 12.20 -17.92
C VAL A 305 3.00 12.12 -17.18
N ALA A 306 4.00 12.91 -17.58
CA ALA A 306 5.27 13.00 -16.88
C ALA A 306 5.08 13.48 -15.43
N GLY A 307 4.16 14.42 -15.20
CA GLY A 307 3.75 14.88 -13.86
C GLY A 307 3.23 13.74 -12.99
N LEU A 308 2.33 12.90 -13.52
CA LEU A 308 1.85 11.71 -12.81
C LEU A 308 2.99 10.74 -12.48
N MET A 309 3.89 10.47 -13.43
CA MET A 309 5.05 9.61 -13.18
C MET A 309 5.98 10.19 -12.12
N LEU A 310 6.18 11.50 -12.10
CA LEU A 310 6.97 12.18 -11.07
C LEU A 310 6.32 12.04 -9.70
N ILE A 311 5.00 12.21 -9.60
CA ILE A 311 4.28 11.98 -8.32
C ILE A 311 4.51 10.55 -7.85
N GLY A 312 4.25 9.55 -8.69
CA GLY A 312 4.40 8.14 -8.31
C GLY A 312 5.83 7.80 -7.88
N GLY A 313 6.82 8.13 -8.69
CA GLY A 313 8.23 7.88 -8.39
C GLY A 313 8.72 8.60 -7.13
N ALA A 314 8.26 9.83 -6.91
CA ALA A 314 8.61 10.62 -5.74
C ALA A 314 7.97 10.12 -4.44
N LEU A 315 6.75 9.59 -4.49
CA LEU A 315 6.07 9.01 -3.33
C LEU A 315 6.66 7.65 -2.92
N ALA A 316 7.38 6.99 -3.80
CA ALA A 316 7.89 5.64 -3.60
C ALA A 316 8.66 5.40 -2.29
N PRO A 317 9.64 6.23 -1.89
CA PRO A 317 10.40 6.04 -0.66
C PRO A 317 9.67 6.49 0.60
N VAL A 318 8.58 7.26 0.49
CA VAL A 318 8.03 8.06 1.59
C VAL A 318 7.49 7.17 2.71
N PHE A 319 6.64 6.18 2.40
CA PHE A 319 6.02 5.31 3.41
C PHE A 319 7.05 4.59 4.28
N ALA A 320 7.93 3.82 3.64
CA ALA A 320 8.92 3.02 4.35
C ALA A 320 9.91 3.88 5.17
N SER A 321 10.26 5.04 4.62
CA SER A 321 11.18 5.97 5.28
C SER A 321 10.55 6.66 6.49
N LEU A 322 9.29 7.07 6.40
CA LEU A 322 8.55 7.64 7.54
C LEU A 322 8.39 6.60 8.67
N VAL A 323 8.08 5.34 8.33
CA VAL A 323 8.06 4.26 9.32
C VAL A 323 9.42 4.11 9.99
N SER A 324 10.52 4.10 9.22
CA SER A 324 11.88 3.95 9.76
C SER A 324 12.34 5.12 10.63
N LEU A 325 11.83 6.32 10.38
CA LEU A 325 12.14 7.52 11.18
C LEU A 325 11.33 7.59 12.50
N THR A 326 10.20 6.88 12.58
CA THR A 326 9.28 6.98 13.72
C THR A 326 9.92 6.60 15.06
N PRO A 327 10.67 5.48 15.22
CA PRO A 327 11.25 5.12 16.52
C PRO A 327 12.19 6.18 17.11
N GLY A 328 13.00 6.80 16.25
CA GLY A 328 13.92 7.87 16.67
C GLY A 328 13.22 9.15 17.13
N ARG A 329 11.93 9.34 16.79
CA ARG A 329 11.16 10.54 17.12
C ARG A 329 10.19 10.36 18.27
N VAL A 330 9.59 9.17 18.39
CA VAL A 330 8.64 8.88 19.47
C VAL A 330 9.26 8.15 20.65
N GLY A 331 10.49 7.63 20.49
CA GLY A 331 11.15 6.74 21.45
C GLY A 331 10.71 5.28 21.28
N GLY A 332 11.64 4.35 21.52
CA GLY A 332 11.47 2.91 21.25
C GLY A 332 10.22 2.29 21.88
N ALA A 333 9.92 2.62 23.15
CA ALA A 333 8.76 2.07 23.87
C ALA A 333 7.40 2.47 23.26
N HIS A 334 7.36 3.56 22.49
CA HIS A 334 6.14 4.05 21.83
C HIS A 334 6.06 3.72 20.33
N ALA A 335 7.18 3.21 19.76
CA ALA A 335 7.34 3.08 18.31
C ALA A 335 6.26 2.18 17.67
N ASP A 336 6.05 0.98 18.19
CA ASP A 336 5.12 0.00 17.62
C ASP A 336 3.69 0.54 17.63
N SER A 337 3.25 1.16 18.74
CA SER A 337 1.94 1.78 18.84
C SER A 337 1.79 2.97 17.87
N ALA A 338 2.82 3.82 17.76
CA ALA A 338 2.80 4.97 16.87
C ALA A 338 2.75 4.55 15.39
N ILE A 339 3.53 3.55 15.00
CA ILE A 339 3.51 2.98 13.64
C ILE A 339 2.12 2.39 13.34
N GLY A 340 1.52 1.65 14.28
CA GLY A 340 0.16 1.13 14.12
C GLY A 340 -0.86 2.23 13.85
N PHE A 341 -0.80 3.34 14.60
CA PHE A 341 -1.68 4.51 14.38
C PHE A 341 -1.41 5.20 13.04
N GLN A 342 -0.16 5.33 12.63
CA GLN A 342 0.24 5.91 11.35
C GLN A 342 -0.30 5.08 10.18
N VAL A 343 -0.20 3.75 10.23
CA VAL A 343 -0.73 2.85 9.19
C VAL A 343 -2.26 2.92 9.13
N ALA A 344 -2.93 2.97 10.28
CA ALA A 344 -4.38 3.15 10.32
C ALA A 344 -4.80 4.52 9.73
N ALA A 345 -4.06 5.58 10.07
CA ALA A 345 -4.30 6.92 9.53
C ALA A 345 -4.05 6.96 8.00
N ALA A 346 -3.05 6.23 7.50
CA ALA A 346 -2.80 6.08 6.06
C ALA A 346 -4.02 5.49 5.33
N GLY A 347 -4.57 4.37 5.81
CA GLY A 347 -5.76 3.77 5.22
C GLY A 347 -6.97 4.73 5.22
N LEU A 348 -7.20 5.41 6.35
CA LEU A 348 -8.27 6.41 6.46
C LEU A 348 -8.04 7.59 5.52
N GLY A 349 -6.79 8.05 5.35
CA GLY A 349 -6.43 9.15 4.46
C GLY A 349 -6.70 8.84 3.00
N GLY A 350 -6.31 7.65 2.53
CA GLY A 350 -6.61 7.19 1.18
C GLY A 350 -8.11 7.20 0.88
N ALA A 351 -8.94 6.67 1.79
CA ALA A 351 -10.39 6.63 1.61
C ALA A 351 -11.04 8.01 1.75
N ALA A 352 -10.74 8.74 2.84
CA ALA A 352 -11.41 10.00 3.15
C ALA A 352 -11.06 11.12 2.15
N LEU A 353 -9.78 11.23 1.75
CA LEU A 353 -9.36 12.25 0.80
C LEU A 353 -9.83 11.92 -0.62
N THR A 354 -9.90 10.65 -1.00
CA THR A 354 -10.53 10.24 -2.27
C THR A 354 -12.02 10.60 -2.30
N ALA A 355 -12.74 10.37 -1.20
CA ALA A 355 -14.13 10.76 -1.08
C ALA A 355 -14.30 12.29 -1.10
N LEU A 356 -13.47 13.02 -0.35
CA LEU A 356 -13.51 14.47 -0.32
C LEU A 356 -13.29 15.08 -1.71
N VAL A 357 -12.26 14.63 -2.44
CA VAL A 357 -11.96 15.11 -3.79
C VAL A 357 -13.11 14.78 -4.75
N GLY A 358 -13.74 13.61 -4.60
CA GLY A 358 -14.96 13.27 -5.35
C GLY A 358 -16.09 14.28 -5.12
N VAL A 359 -16.36 14.61 -3.86
CA VAL A 359 -17.38 15.63 -3.51
C VAL A 359 -17.00 17.00 -4.06
N LEU A 360 -15.74 17.42 -3.92
CA LEU A 360 -15.27 18.70 -4.47
C LEU A 360 -15.41 18.75 -5.99
N SER A 361 -15.11 17.65 -6.68
CA SER A 361 -15.23 17.56 -8.14
C SER A 361 -16.69 17.67 -8.63
N ARG A 362 -17.64 17.27 -7.79
CA ARG A 362 -19.09 17.43 -8.11
C ARG A 362 -19.51 18.91 -8.17
N TRP A 363 -18.90 19.77 -7.35
CA TRP A 363 -19.24 21.19 -7.25
C TRP A 363 -18.36 22.08 -8.12
N GLY A 364 -17.08 21.75 -8.24
CA GLY A 364 -16.07 22.56 -8.90
C GLY A 364 -15.58 22.04 -10.24
N GLY A 365 -16.18 20.94 -10.77
CA GLY A 365 -15.70 20.28 -11.99
C GLY A 365 -14.49 19.39 -11.74
N LEU A 366 -14.12 18.59 -12.74
CA LEU A 366 -13.06 17.58 -12.59
C LEU A 366 -11.65 18.17 -12.47
N GLU A 367 -11.43 19.40 -12.94
CA GLU A 367 -10.12 20.07 -12.78
C GLU A 367 -9.73 20.30 -11.31
N VAL A 368 -10.70 20.30 -10.39
CA VAL A 368 -10.44 20.31 -8.95
C VAL A 368 -9.54 19.13 -8.50
N ILE A 369 -9.54 18.02 -9.26
CA ILE A 369 -8.69 16.87 -8.95
C ILE A 369 -7.21 17.27 -9.02
N GLY A 370 -6.77 17.89 -10.13
CA GLY A 370 -5.39 18.35 -10.30
C GLY A 370 -4.97 19.35 -9.22
N LEU A 371 -5.83 20.33 -8.92
CA LEU A 371 -5.63 21.28 -7.83
C LEU A 371 -5.52 20.57 -6.48
N SER A 372 -6.43 19.63 -6.19
CA SER A 372 -6.44 18.88 -4.92
C SER A 372 -5.15 18.07 -4.72
N VAL A 373 -4.70 17.36 -5.75
CA VAL A 373 -3.42 16.61 -5.69
C VAL A 373 -2.26 17.57 -5.39
N THR A 374 -2.24 18.75 -6.02
CA THR A 374 -1.20 19.78 -5.80
C THR A 374 -1.23 20.31 -4.37
N VAL A 375 -2.40 20.68 -3.86
CA VAL A 375 -2.57 21.18 -2.49
C VAL A 375 -2.18 20.09 -1.47
N LEU A 376 -2.60 18.84 -1.68
CA LEU A 376 -2.25 17.73 -0.81
C LEU A 376 -0.75 17.42 -0.85
N ALA A 377 -0.09 17.49 -2.01
CA ALA A 377 1.36 17.30 -2.13
C ALA A 377 2.13 18.43 -1.40
N ALA A 378 1.69 19.68 -1.55
CA ALA A 378 2.27 20.81 -0.82
C ALA A 378 2.06 20.70 0.71
N LEU A 379 0.85 20.28 1.13
CA LEU A 379 0.55 20.01 2.54
C LEU A 379 1.42 18.88 3.09
N LEU A 380 1.61 17.81 2.32
CA LEU A 380 2.49 16.71 2.71
C LEU A 380 3.92 17.17 2.95
N LEU A 381 4.46 18.01 2.07
CA LEU A 381 5.78 18.60 2.24
C LEU A 381 5.85 19.45 3.51
N ALA A 382 4.85 20.30 3.78
CA ALA A 382 4.78 21.14 4.98
C ALA A 382 4.70 20.29 6.27
N LEU A 383 3.88 19.24 6.28
CA LEU A 383 3.76 18.30 7.39
C LEU A 383 5.06 17.54 7.65
N TYR A 384 5.73 17.11 6.58
CA TYR A 384 7.03 16.47 6.68
C TYR A 384 8.09 17.40 7.31
N GLU A 385 8.16 18.66 6.89
CA GLU A 385 9.08 19.63 7.50
C GLU A 385 8.75 19.84 8.98
N GLY A 386 7.47 19.91 9.36
CA GLY A 386 7.04 19.94 10.75
C GLY A 386 7.48 18.69 11.52
N PHE A 387 7.26 17.51 10.94
CA PHE A 387 7.64 16.24 11.54
C PHE A 387 9.15 16.10 11.76
N VAL A 388 9.96 16.63 10.82
CA VAL A 388 11.43 16.66 10.95
C VAL A 388 11.88 17.62 12.05
N ARG A 389 11.25 18.80 12.17
CA ARG A 389 11.64 19.81 13.19
C ARG A 389 11.29 19.39 14.61
N VAL A 390 10.04 18.98 14.84
CA VAL A 390 9.56 18.60 16.19
C VAL A 390 10.31 17.39 16.75
N GLY A 391 10.75 16.46 15.92
CA GLY A 391 11.55 15.32 16.35
C GLY A 391 13.04 15.58 16.53
N GLY A 392 13.55 16.74 16.06
CA GLY A 392 14.97 17.13 16.21
C GLY A 392 15.33 17.75 17.56
N GLU A 393 14.37 18.27 18.30
CA GLU A 393 14.59 18.93 19.58
C GLU A 393 14.82 17.97 20.77
N GLY A 394 14.58 16.65 20.56
CA GLY A 394 14.73 15.63 21.62
C GLY A 394 16.01 14.80 21.59
N VAL A 395 16.84 14.93 20.57
CA VAL A 395 18.12 14.20 20.45
C VAL A 395 19.26 15.22 20.53
N GLY A 396 19.72 15.45 21.75
CA GLY A 396 20.97 16.20 21.98
C GLY A 396 22.15 15.56 21.20
N PRO A 397 23.19 16.35 20.80
CA PRO A 397 24.28 15.90 19.96
C PRO A 397 25.24 14.95 20.70
N GLY A 398 24.77 13.82 21.23
CA GLY A 398 25.55 12.92 22.07
C GLY A 398 25.26 11.44 21.93
N GLN A 399 24.32 11.00 21.11
CA GLN A 399 24.03 9.57 20.91
C GLN A 399 23.95 9.16 19.43
N ALA A 400 25.01 9.46 18.68
CA ALA A 400 25.36 8.64 17.53
C ALA A 400 25.94 7.35 18.10
N THR A 401 25.13 6.33 18.30
CA THR A 401 25.62 4.99 18.62
C THR A 401 26.34 4.45 17.40
N THR A 402 27.63 4.67 17.35
CA THR A 402 28.59 3.80 16.66
C THR A 402 28.63 2.48 17.44
N GLY A 403 27.71 1.57 17.09
CA GLY A 403 27.83 0.18 17.46
C GLY A 403 28.77 -0.48 16.46
N PRO A 404 29.95 -0.97 16.86
CA PRO A 404 30.80 -1.76 15.98
C PRO A 404 30.14 -3.12 15.78
N LEU A 405 29.95 -3.48 14.52
CA LEU A 405 29.73 -4.86 14.09
C LEU A 405 30.90 -5.72 14.61
N GLY A 406 30.57 -6.65 15.48
CA GLY A 406 31.25 -7.92 15.71
C GLY A 406 32.76 -7.97 15.59
N ALA A 407 33.49 -7.55 16.64
CA ALA A 407 34.81 -8.10 16.90
C ALA A 407 34.62 -9.31 17.83
N THR A 408 34.71 -10.50 17.29
CA THR A 408 34.92 -11.75 18.03
C THR A 408 36.14 -11.62 18.90
N GLN A 409 35.94 -11.47 20.22
CA GLN A 409 36.99 -11.69 21.18
C GLN A 409 37.34 -13.18 21.21
N VAL A 410 38.50 -13.51 20.70
CA VAL A 410 39.19 -14.78 20.93
C VAL A 410 39.67 -14.74 22.39
N PRO A 411 39.31 -15.73 23.23
CA PRO A 411 39.91 -15.78 24.58
C PRO A 411 41.39 -16.18 24.47
N ASP A 412 42.23 -15.28 24.98
CA ASP A 412 43.66 -15.50 25.20
C ASP A 412 43.83 -16.67 26.20
N ARG A 413 44.38 -17.77 25.74
CA ARG A 413 44.85 -18.85 26.60
C ARG A 413 46.25 -18.49 27.04
N GLY A 414 46.36 -17.81 28.20
CA GLY A 414 47.59 -17.62 28.93
C GLY A 414 48.19 -18.95 29.36
N ALA A 415 49.40 -19.14 28.98
CA ALA A 415 50.27 -20.21 29.48
C ALA A 415 50.64 -19.97 30.97
N GLY A 416 50.65 -21.09 31.72
CA GLY A 416 51.11 -21.16 33.08
C GLY A 416 50.80 -22.52 33.67
#